data_20ec23fea9b23f31efb0db62e33be66e
#
_entry.id   20ec23fea9b23f31efb0db62e33be66e
#
_cell.length_a   1.000
_cell.length_b   1.000
_cell.length_c   1.000
_cell.angle_alpha   90.00
_cell.angle_beta   90.00
_cell.angle_gamma   90.00
#
_symmetry.space_group_name_H-M   'P 1'
#
loop_
_entity.id
_entity.type
_entity.pdbx_description
1 polymer ?
#
loop_
_entity_poly.entity_id
_entity_poly.type
_entity_poly.pdbx_seq_one_letter_code
_entity_poly.pdbx_strand_id
1 'polypeptide(L)'
;IFAHRGGMAMRPEQTQLAFDNAVEYGLDGFETDVRLTKDEQLIVFHDALVDRTTNGSGKVSEHTLAELKRLDAGYHFTDINNQTPYRGHDKAKILSFEELLELYPNMYINVDLKDAPDTYEGRIAPKVIYDNIIKHGAQHRVLVTSFHKKQIQRFTEYNQADIAIGASEAEVAE
;
A
#
# COMPACT_ATOMS: atom_id res chain seq x y z
N ILE A 1 3.27 -14.02 11.19
CA ILE A 1 4.26 -13.62 10.19
C ILE A 1 3.58 -12.82 9.09
N PHE A 2 4.19 -11.71 8.71
CA PHE A 2 3.64 -10.77 7.73
C PHE A 2 4.51 -10.76 6.47
N ALA A 3 3.84 -10.65 5.32
CA ALA A 3 4.50 -10.55 4.03
C ALA A 3 4.87 -9.09 3.73
N HIS A 4 6.16 -8.78 3.67
CA HIS A 4 6.68 -7.45 3.30
C HIS A 4 6.32 -7.14 1.85
N ARG A 5 5.59 -6.05 1.61
CA ARG A 5 5.04 -5.67 0.29
C ARG A 5 4.30 -6.83 -0.38
N GLY A 6 3.66 -7.69 0.43
CA GLY A 6 2.98 -8.86 -0.05
C GLY A 6 3.88 -10.02 -0.48
N GLY A 7 5.19 -9.98 -0.23
CA GLY A 7 6.13 -11.03 -0.64
C GLY A 7 6.85 -10.71 -1.94
N MET A 8 7.49 -9.57 -2.02
CA MET A 8 8.08 -8.96 -3.21
C MET A 8 9.15 -9.79 -3.92
N ALA A 9 9.77 -10.77 -3.24
CA ALA A 9 10.85 -11.57 -3.84
C ALA A 9 10.32 -12.64 -4.81
N MET A 10 9.09 -13.10 -4.63
CA MET A 10 8.51 -14.23 -5.37
C MET A 10 7.50 -13.82 -6.41
N ARG A 11 6.87 -12.67 -6.23
CA ARG A 11 5.85 -12.12 -7.13
C ARG A 11 6.03 -10.60 -7.19
N PRO A 12 5.48 -9.95 -8.21
CA PRO A 12 5.53 -8.48 -8.25
C PRO A 12 4.96 -7.86 -6.99
N GLU A 13 5.76 -7.02 -6.33
CA GLU A 13 5.39 -6.41 -5.06
C GLU A 13 4.08 -5.64 -5.15
N GLN A 14 3.29 -5.65 -4.05
CA GLN A 14 2.07 -4.85 -3.90
C GLN A 14 0.98 -5.17 -4.92
N THR A 15 1.04 -6.34 -5.56
CA THR A 15 0.01 -6.82 -6.50
C THR A 15 -0.81 -7.95 -5.89
N GLN A 16 -1.97 -8.21 -6.48
CA GLN A 16 -2.80 -9.34 -6.06
C GLN A 16 -2.03 -10.66 -6.15
N LEU A 17 -1.12 -10.81 -7.13
CA LEU A 17 -0.27 -11.99 -7.24
C LEU A 17 0.55 -12.22 -5.98
N ALA A 18 1.17 -11.16 -5.46
CA ALA A 18 1.98 -11.25 -4.24
C ALA A 18 1.11 -11.53 -3.01
N PHE A 19 -0.01 -10.85 -2.88
CA PHE A 19 -0.91 -11.03 -1.73
C PHE A 19 -1.56 -12.41 -1.73
N ASP A 20 -2.02 -12.91 -2.89
CA ASP A 20 -2.56 -14.27 -3.01
C ASP A 20 -1.51 -15.31 -2.63
N ASN A 21 -0.28 -15.10 -3.06
CA ASN A 21 0.83 -16.01 -2.72
C ASN A 21 1.09 -16.05 -1.21
N ALA A 22 1.03 -14.90 -0.54
CA ALA A 22 1.17 -14.81 0.92
C ALA A 22 0.06 -15.58 1.65
N VAL A 23 -1.17 -15.47 1.18
CA VAL A 23 -2.31 -16.21 1.72
C VAL A 23 -2.10 -17.72 1.55
N GLU A 24 -1.65 -18.15 0.38
CA GLU A 24 -1.37 -19.57 0.09
C GLU A 24 -0.29 -20.14 1.02
N TYR A 25 0.69 -19.33 1.41
CA TYR A 25 1.74 -19.74 2.36
C TYR A 25 1.28 -19.69 3.82
N GLY A 26 0.03 -19.33 4.08
CA GLY A 26 -0.54 -19.32 5.43
C GLY A 26 -0.03 -18.17 6.31
N LEU A 27 0.38 -17.05 5.72
CA LEU A 27 0.81 -15.87 6.48
C LEU A 27 -0.38 -15.19 7.13
N ASP A 28 -0.15 -14.53 8.27
CA ASP A 28 -1.21 -13.92 9.07
C ASP A 28 -1.65 -12.55 8.54
N GLY A 29 -0.79 -11.87 7.82
CA GLY A 29 -1.08 -10.54 7.33
C GLY A 29 -0.03 -10.00 6.36
N PHE A 30 -0.24 -8.74 5.99
CA PHE A 30 0.60 -8.04 5.03
C PHE A 30 1.24 -6.82 5.68
N GLU A 31 2.51 -6.56 5.34
CA GLU A 31 3.13 -5.26 5.52
C GLU A 31 3.09 -4.56 4.17
N THR A 32 2.49 -3.40 4.11
CA THR A 32 2.27 -2.70 2.86
C THR A 32 2.41 -1.19 3.03
N ASP A 33 2.37 -0.48 1.92
CA ASP A 33 2.53 0.96 1.86
C ASP A 33 1.40 1.57 1.07
N VAL A 34 1.04 2.83 1.38
CA VAL A 34 0.03 3.55 0.60
C VAL A 34 0.53 4.91 0.18
N ARG A 35 0.07 5.33 -1.00
CA ARG A 35 0.30 6.64 -1.59
C ARG A 35 -1.00 7.20 -2.12
N LEU A 36 -1.16 8.52 -2.04
CA LEU A 36 -2.37 9.21 -2.51
C LEU A 36 -2.25 9.58 -3.97
N THR A 37 -3.30 9.30 -4.73
CA THR A 37 -3.41 9.65 -6.14
C THR A 37 -3.84 11.10 -6.33
N LYS A 38 -3.82 11.57 -7.59
CA LYS A 38 -4.28 12.93 -7.95
C LYS A 38 -5.74 13.16 -7.56
N ASP A 39 -6.60 12.15 -7.67
CA ASP A 39 -8.02 12.21 -7.30
C ASP A 39 -8.27 11.73 -5.86
N GLU A 40 -7.25 11.81 -5.00
CA GLU A 40 -7.32 11.59 -3.56
C GLU A 40 -7.82 10.19 -3.18
N GLN A 41 -7.37 9.18 -3.94
CA GLN A 41 -7.56 7.79 -3.62
C GLN A 41 -6.24 7.18 -3.14
N LEU A 42 -6.28 6.26 -2.17
CA LEU A 42 -5.06 5.58 -1.75
C LEU A 42 -4.84 4.32 -2.59
N ILE A 43 -3.61 4.17 -3.07
CA ILE A 43 -3.16 2.94 -3.73
C ILE A 43 -2.14 2.23 -2.86
N VAL A 44 -2.02 0.93 -3.05
CA VAL A 44 -1.03 0.09 -2.38
C VAL A 44 0.25 0.16 -3.21
N PHE A 45 1.20 1.00 -2.76
CA PHE A 45 2.38 1.32 -3.56
C PHE A 45 3.47 1.92 -2.68
N HIS A 46 4.72 1.55 -2.94
CA HIS A 46 5.86 1.98 -2.10
C HIS A 46 6.46 3.32 -2.55
N ASP A 47 6.85 3.43 -3.81
CA ASP A 47 7.62 4.57 -4.32
C ASP A 47 6.72 5.78 -4.60
N ALA A 48 7.31 6.97 -4.59
CA ALA A 48 6.64 8.19 -5.04
C ALA A 48 6.42 8.17 -6.56
N LEU A 49 7.30 7.50 -7.31
CA LEU A 49 7.24 7.37 -8.78
C LEU A 49 6.80 5.96 -9.17
N VAL A 50 6.06 5.86 -10.27
CA VAL A 50 5.58 4.56 -10.77
C VAL A 50 6.61 3.81 -11.60
N ASP A 51 7.76 4.43 -11.88
CA ASP A 51 8.74 3.97 -12.88
C ASP A 51 9.38 2.61 -12.57
N ARG A 52 9.76 2.36 -11.30
CA ARG A 52 10.53 1.18 -10.92
C ARG A 52 9.77 -0.14 -11.13
N THR A 53 8.50 -0.17 -10.84
CA THR A 53 7.70 -1.40 -10.83
C THR A 53 6.66 -1.49 -11.94
N THR A 54 6.42 -0.39 -12.66
CA THR A 54 5.40 -0.38 -13.72
C THR A 54 5.99 0.06 -15.07
N ASN A 55 5.19 -0.09 -16.12
CA ASN A 55 5.54 0.42 -17.45
C ASN A 55 5.21 1.90 -17.63
N GLY A 56 4.74 2.58 -16.59
CA GLY A 56 4.45 4.01 -16.63
C GLY A 56 5.60 4.85 -16.13
N SER A 57 5.37 6.17 -16.02
CA SER A 57 6.35 7.13 -15.53
C SER A 57 5.68 8.25 -14.75
N GLY A 58 6.44 8.89 -13.86
CA GLY A 58 6.01 10.04 -13.09
C GLY A 58 5.48 9.71 -11.70
N LYS A 59 4.98 10.73 -11.02
CA LYS A 59 4.55 10.62 -9.64
C LYS A 59 3.16 10.00 -9.52
N VAL A 60 2.97 9.17 -8.49
CA VAL A 60 1.65 8.64 -8.11
C VAL A 60 0.66 9.80 -7.94
N SER A 61 1.07 10.87 -7.26
CA SER A 61 0.22 12.03 -6.96
C SER A 61 -0.20 12.84 -8.19
N GLU A 62 0.40 12.59 -9.34
CA GLU A 62 0.06 13.25 -10.61
C GLU A 62 -0.85 12.40 -11.52
N HIS A 63 -1.18 11.19 -11.09
CA HIS A 63 -2.05 10.26 -11.83
C HIS A 63 -3.35 10.02 -11.06
N THR A 64 -4.44 9.82 -11.81
CA THR A 64 -5.71 9.38 -11.22
C THR A 64 -5.66 7.88 -10.93
N LEU A 65 -6.55 7.40 -10.08
CA LEU A 65 -6.67 5.96 -9.82
C LEU A 65 -6.91 5.18 -11.12
N ALA A 66 -7.81 5.68 -11.98
CA ALA A 66 -8.12 5.02 -13.25
C ALA A 66 -6.88 4.89 -14.14
N GLU A 67 -6.04 5.92 -14.22
CA GLU A 67 -4.79 5.88 -14.97
C GLU A 67 -3.82 4.85 -14.39
N LEU A 68 -3.67 4.82 -13.07
CA LEU A 68 -2.78 3.87 -12.39
C LEU A 68 -3.24 2.42 -12.56
N LYS A 69 -4.55 2.18 -12.57
CA LYS A 69 -5.12 0.85 -12.78
C LYS A 69 -4.82 0.28 -14.17
N ARG A 70 -4.48 1.11 -15.15
CA ARG A 70 -4.10 0.67 -16.51
C ARG A 70 -2.63 0.26 -16.62
N LEU A 71 -1.80 0.60 -15.63
CA LEU A 71 -0.38 0.28 -15.67
C LEU A 71 -0.14 -1.21 -15.41
N ASP A 72 0.93 -1.71 -16.01
CA ASP A 72 1.40 -3.08 -15.80
C ASP A 72 2.40 -3.08 -14.62
N ALA A 73 1.96 -3.57 -13.47
CA ALA A 73 2.78 -3.63 -12.26
C ALA A 73 3.65 -4.90 -12.20
N GLY A 74 3.61 -5.72 -13.22
CA GLY A 74 4.52 -6.87 -13.40
C GLY A 74 5.57 -6.65 -14.47
N TYR A 75 5.64 -5.44 -15.06
CA TYR A 75 6.45 -5.19 -16.23
C TYR A 75 7.95 -5.41 -15.99
N HIS A 76 8.48 -4.94 -14.88
CA HIS A 76 9.90 -5.01 -14.54
C HIS A 76 10.27 -6.19 -13.64
N PHE A 77 9.28 -6.97 -13.19
CA PHE A 77 9.56 -8.11 -12.32
C PHE A 77 10.30 -9.19 -13.11
N THR A 78 11.42 -9.66 -12.55
CA THR A 78 12.17 -10.78 -13.11
C THR A 78 12.25 -11.92 -12.12
N ASP A 79 12.17 -13.15 -12.60
CA ASP A 79 12.31 -14.35 -11.79
C ASP A 79 13.78 -14.77 -11.65
N ILE A 80 14.01 -15.89 -10.98
CA ILE A 80 15.37 -16.44 -10.77
C ILE A 80 16.10 -16.74 -12.08
N ASN A 81 15.36 -16.98 -13.17
CA ASN A 81 15.90 -17.26 -14.48
C ASN A 81 16.01 -16.00 -15.35
N ASN A 82 15.85 -14.82 -14.74
CA ASN A 82 15.89 -13.52 -15.40
C ASN A 82 14.81 -13.37 -16.51
N GLN A 83 13.67 -14.06 -16.34
CA GLN A 83 12.52 -13.95 -17.22
C GLN A 83 11.47 -13.04 -16.60
N THR A 84 10.50 -12.60 -17.40
CA THR A 84 9.43 -11.68 -16.99
C THR A 84 8.06 -12.36 -17.06
N PRO A 85 7.79 -13.35 -16.16
CA PRO A 85 6.62 -14.22 -16.28
C PRO A 85 5.28 -13.52 -16.01
N TYR A 86 5.31 -12.37 -15.34
CA TYR A 86 4.09 -11.65 -14.95
C TYR A 86 3.85 -10.39 -15.78
N ARG A 87 4.71 -10.12 -16.77
CA ARG A 87 4.50 -8.98 -17.67
C ARG A 87 3.17 -9.15 -18.41
N GLY A 88 2.28 -8.18 -18.27
CA GLY A 88 0.96 -8.21 -18.86
C GLY A 88 -0.05 -9.12 -18.18
N HIS A 89 0.27 -9.67 -17.00
CA HIS A 89 -0.65 -10.55 -16.28
C HIS A 89 -1.83 -9.76 -15.72
N ASP A 90 -3.04 -10.33 -15.79
CA ASP A 90 -4.27 -9.67 -15.35
C ASP A 90 -4.25 -9.26 -13.87
N LYS A 91 -3.55 -10.01 -13.03
CA LYS A 91 -3.44 -9.74 -11.59
C LYS A 91 -2.21 -8.92 -11.22
N ALA A 92 -1.38 -8.55 -12.20
CA ALA A 92 -0.22 -7.69 -11.98
C ALA A 92 -0.63 -6.22 -12.17
N LYS A 93 -1.60 -5.78 -11.39
CA LYS A 93 -2.17 -4.43 -11.41
C LYS A 93 -2.01 -3.77 -10.06
N ILE A 94 -1.98 -2.44 -10.07
CA ILE A 94 -2.00 -1.65 -8.85
C ILE A 94 -3.38 -1.82 -8.19
N LEU A 95 -3.39 -2.11 -6.89
CA LEU A 95 -4.61 -2.18 -6.09
C LEU A 95 -4.83 -0.86 -5.35
N SER A 96 -6.09 -0.43 -5.25
CA SER A 96 -6.43 0.59 -4.26
C SER A 96 -6.38 -0.03 -2.86
N PHE A 97 -6.23 0.80 -1.84
CA PHE A 97 -6.27 0.30 -0.46
C PHE A 97 -7.63 -0.30 -0.13
N GLU A 98 -8.71 0.28 -0.64
CA GLU A 98 -10.06 -0.27 -0.47
C GLU A 98 -10.18 -1.66 -1.08
N GLU A 99 -9.63 -1.87 -2.28
CA GLU A 99 -9.60 -3.19 -2.92
C GLU A 99 -8.85 -4.22 -2.08
N LEU A 100 -7.73 -3.81 -1.48
CA LEU A 100 -6.97 -4.69 -0.59
C LEU A 100 -7.82 -5.14 0.60
N LEU A 101 -8.53 -4.22 1.22
CA LEU A 101 -9.41 -4.52 2.35
C LEU A 101 -10.55 -5.47 1.96
N GLU A 102 -11.13 -5.28 0.76
CA GLU A 102 -12.22 -6.10 0.26
C GLU A 102 -11.77 -7.51 -0.15
N LEU A 103 -10.64 -7.62 -0.83
CA LEU A 103 -10.12 -8.90 -1.33
C LEU A 103 -9.65 -9.82 -0.20
N TYR A 104 -9.17 -9.25 0.90
CA TYR A 104 -8.55 -10.01 1.98
C TYR A 104 -9.18 -9.66 3.34
N PRO A 105 -10.48 -9.99 3.53
CA PRO A 105 -11.23 -9.54 4.73
C PRO A 105 -10.77 -10.16 6.05
N ASN A 106 -10.01 -11.26 5.98
CA ASN A 106 -9.55 -11.98 7.16
C ASN A 106 -8.07 -11.77 7.48
N MET A 107 -7.39 -10.89 6.73
CA MET A 107 -5.96 -10.66 6.93
C MET A 107 -5.71 -9.42 7.79
N TYR A 108 -4.67 -9.51 8.63
CA TYR A 108 -4.13 -8.33 9.30
C TYR A 108 -3.31 -7.51 8.31
N ILE A 109 -3.37 -6.19 8.46
CA ILE A 109 -2.66 -5.28 7.56
C ILE A 109 -1.89 -4.26 8.39
N ASN A 110 -0.57 -4.25 8.22
CA ASN A 110 0.31 -3.22 8.76
C ASN A 110 0.63 -2.28 7.60
N VAL A 111 0.11 -1.06 7.63
CA VAL A 111 0.17 -0.13 6.52
C VAL A 111 0.96 1.13 6.89
N ASP A 112 1.90 1.49 6.02
CA ASP A 112 2.77 2.66 6.17
C ASP A 112 2.27 3.80 5.28
N LEU A 113 2.04 4.98 5.89
CA LEU A 113 1.73 6.21 5.16
C LEU A 113 3.03 6.79 4.60
N LYS A 114 3.26 6.64 3.30
CA LYS A 114 4.53 7.00 2.66
C LYS A 114 4.65 8.46 2.23
N ASP A 115 3.53 9.15 1.99
CA ASP A 115 3.57 10.53 1.53
C ASP A 115 4.18 11.44 2.57
N ALA A 116 5.06 12.34 2.13
CA ALA A 116 5.77 13.27 3.02
C ALA A 116 4.78 14.27 3.64
N PRO A 117 4.96 14.62 4.92
CA PRO A 117 3.97 15.42 5.65
C PRO A 117 3.82 16.86 5.16
N ASP A 118 4.81 17.39 4.45
CA ASP A 118 4.80 18.76 3.93
C ASP A 118 4.25 18.86 2.50
N THR A 119 3.82 17.75 1.92
CA THR A 119 3.18 17.72 0.61
C THR A 119 1.65 17.81 0.75
N TYR A 120 0.96 18.17 -0.34
CA TYR A 120 -0.51 18.17 -0.37
C TYR A 120 -1.04 16.76 -0.07
N GLU A 121 -0.54 15.76 -0.77
CA GLU A 121 -0.93 14.37 -0.58
C GLU A 121 -0.66 13.87 0.84
N GLY A 122 0.42 14.31 1.45
CA GLY A 122 0.74 13.94 2.84
C GLY A 122 -0.23 14.54 3.84
N ARG A 123 -0.77 15.72 3.56
CA ARG A 123 -1.78 16.35 4.43
C ARG A 123 -3.12 15.64 4.37
N ILE A 124 -3.47 15.11 3.20
CA ILE A 124 -4.78 14.49 2.95
C ILE A 124 -4.81 13.00 3.33
N ALA A 125 -3.73 12.28 3.08
CA ALA A 125 -3.67 10.82 3.24
C ALA A 125 -4.13 10.30 4.62
N PRO A 126 -3.79 10.93 5.75
CA PRO A 126 -4.22 10.41 7.07
C PRO A 126 -5.73 10.34 7.23
N LYS A 127 -6.47 11.32 6.69
CA LYS A 127 -7.92 11.30 6.76
C LYS A 127 -8.51 10.25 5.83
N VAL A 128 -7.95 10.14 4.62
CA VAL A 128 -8.45 9.18 3.63
C VAL A 128 -8.28 7.75 4.13
N ILE A 129 -7.13 7.41 4.71
CA ILE A 129 -6.92 6.05 5.22
C ILE A 129 -7.86 5.75 6.39
N TYR A 130 -8.08 6.70 7.28
CA TYR A 130 -9.04 6.54 8.37
C TYR A 130 -10.44 6.25 7.81
N ASP A 131 -10.90 7.07 6.86
CA ASP A 131 -12.23 6.90 6.26
C ASP A 131 -12.37 5.55 5.55
N ASN A 132 -11.32 5.10 4.85
CA ASN A 132 -11.31 3.79 4.18
C ASN A 132 -11.43 2.63 5.19
N ILE A 133 -10.67 2.70 6.28
CA ILE A 133 -10.69 1.65 7.31
C ILE A 133 -12.08 1.54 7.94
N ILE A 134 -12.70 2.67 8.26
CA ILE A 134 -14.04 2.69 8.86
C ILE A 134 -15.09 2.20 7.87
N LYS A 135 -15.04 2.69 6.63
CA LYS A 135 -15.99 2.29 5.57
C LYS A 135 -16.04 0.78 5.38
N HIS A 136 -14.89 0.12 5.46
CA HIS A 136 -14.78 -1.34 5.24
C HIS A 136 -14.81 -2.15 6.54
N GLY A 137 -15.07 -1.51 7.68
CA GLY A 137 -15.17 -2.20 8.96
C GLY A 137 -13.87 -2.88 9.39
N ALA A 138 -12.72 -2.33 8.98
CA ALA A 138 -11.41 -2.98 9.17
C ALA A 138 -10.64 -2.48 10.40
N GLN A 139 -11.27 -1.75 11.30
CA GLN A 139 -10.60 -1.10 12.43
C GLN A 139 -9.92 -2.08 13.40
N HIS A 140 -10.34 -3.34 13.42
CA HIS A 140 -9.76 -4.34 14.33
C HIS A 140 -8.62 -5.15 13.72
N ARG A 141 -8.30 -4.93 12.46
CA ARG A 141 -7.27 -5.71 11.76
C ARG A 141 -6.23 -4.88 11.01
N VAL A 142 -6.29 -3.54 11.16
CA VAL A 142 -5.33 -2.63 10.52
C VAL A 142 -4.51 -1.92 11.58
N LEU A 143 -3.20 -1.88 11.37
CA LEU A 143 -2.27 -1.08 12.15
C LEU A 143 -1.66 -0.04 11.21
N VAL A 144 -1.79 1.25 11.58
CA VAL A 144 -1.27 2.36 10.77
C VAL A 144 0.06 2.82 11.36
N THR A 145 1.05 2.98 10.49
CA THR A 145 2.36 3.51 10.87
C THR A 145 2.85 4.50 9.81
N SER A 146 3.94 5.16 10.09
CA SER A 146 4.65 6.00 9.15
C SER A 146 6.08 6.24 9.64
N PHE A 147 7.01 6.36 8.71
CA PHE A 147 8.34 6.89 9.01
C PHE A 147 8.26 8.33 9.51
N HIS A 148 7.28 9.09 9.03
CA HIS A 148 7.10 10.51 9.36
C HIS A 148 6.20 10.66 10.60
N LYS A 149 6.79 11.07 11.70
CA LYS A 149 6.08 11.28 12.98
C LYS A 149 4.84 12.17 12.83
N LYS A 150 4.91 13.20 12.00
CA LYS A 150 3.80 14.13 11.79
C LYS A 150 2.57 13.45 11.18
N GLN A 151 2.78 12.45 10.32
CA GLN A 151 1.68 11.67 9.75
C GLN A 151 0.92 10.88 10.82
N ILE A 152 1.65 10.31 11.76
CA ILE A 152 1.03 9.60 12.88
C ILE A 152 0.26 10.58 13.78
N GLN A 153 0.80 11.77 14.02
CA GLN A 153 0.10 12.80 14.79
C GLN A 153 -1.21 13.20 14.11
N ARG A 154 -1.19 13.41 12.79
CA ARG A 154 -2.39 13.74 12.01
C ARG A 154 -3.41 12.61 12.05
N PHE A 155 -2.97 11.37 11.88
CA PHE A 155 -3.86 10.21 11.93
C PHE A 155 -4.51 10.11 13.30
N THR A 156 -3.75 10.31 14.38
CA THR A 156 -4.24 10.26 15.76
C THR A 156 -5.38 11.26 15.99
N GLU A 157 -5.34 12.43 15.37
CA GLU A 157 -6.38 13.44 15.47
C GLU A 157 -7.73 12.96 14.92
N TYR A 158 -7.71 12.10 13.89
CA TYR A 158 -8.92 11.53 13.30
C TYR A 158 -9.36 10.22 13.97
N ASN A 159 -8.50 9.61 14.78
CA ASN A 159 -8.64 8.21 15.21
C ASN A 159 -9.62 8.03 16.37
N GLN A 160 -10.90 8.27 16.13
CA GLN A 160 -11.96 8.07 17.13
C GLN A 160 -12.31 6.60 17.32
N ALA A 161 -11.97 5.74 16.35
CA ALA A 161 -12.26 4.30 16.41
C ALA A 161 -11.18 3.49 17.11
N ASP A 162 -10.15 4.15 17.64
CA ASP A 162 -9.05 3.52 18.36
C ASP A 162 -8.33 2.45 17.51
N ILE A 163 -8.08 2.79 16.24
CA ILE A 163 -7.30 1.94 15.32
C ILE A 163 -5.87 1.85 15.85
N ALA A 164 -5.27 0.66 15.80
CA ALA A 164 -3.91 0.44 16.26
C ALA A 164 -2.90 1.29 15.49
N ILE A 165 -1.96 1.88 16.21
CA ILE A 165 -0.91 2.73 15.64
C ILE A 165 0.43 2.13 16.04
N GLY A 166 1.32 1.96 15.05
CA GLY A 166 2.70 1.56 15.28
C GLY A 166 3.59 2.78 15.49
N ALA A 167 4.73 2.59 16.15
CA ALA A 167 5.76 3.62 16.26
C ALA A 167 6.36 3.89 14.89
N SER A 168 6.64 5.16 14.57
CA SER A 168 7.36 5.49 13.35
C SER A 168 8.82 5.00 13.46
N GLU A 169 9.43 4.69 12.31
CA GLU A 169 10.85 4.30 12.30
C GLU A 169 11.74 5.40 12.88
N ALA A 170 11.38 6.66 12.68
CA ALA A 170 12.10 7.80 13.26
C ALA A 170 12.03 7.80 14.80
N GLU A 171 10.89 7.40 15.37
CA GLU A 171 10.74 7.30 16.83
C GLU A 171 11.53 6.11 17.39
N VAL A 172 11.55 5.02 16.66
CA VAL A 172 12.31 3.82 17.06
C VAL A 172 13.81 4.08 17.01
N ALA A 173 14.29 4.89 16.06
CA ALA A 173 15.71 5.23 15.90
C ALA A 173 16.21 6.23 16.96
N GLU A 174 15.32 6.96 17.60
CA GLU A 174 15.65 7.87 18.71
C GLU A 174 15.80 7.09 20.02
#